data_09b54cbad7de2911e1fa2e17085db664
#
_entry.id   09b54cbad7de2911e1fa2e17085db664
#
_cell.length_a   1.000
_cell.length_b   1.000
_cell.length_c   1.000
_cell.angle_alpha   90.00
_cell.angle_beta   90.00
_cell.angle_gamma   90.00
#
_symmetry.space_group_name_H-M   'P 1'
#
loop_
_entity.id
_entity.type
_entity.pdbx_description
1 polymer ?
#
loop_
_entity_poly.entity_id
_entity_poly.type
_entity_poly.pdbx_seq_one_letter_code
_entity_poly.pdbx_strand_id
1 'polypeptide(L)'
;MLLVEDEPVLLSALKKFFTREGFDVDCARELEEAEALIATTCYAVVIADLRLSGTYAVEGLAILRFVRSYSPATRSIILTAHTAPGIQRSARALGAEAFLPKPTPLSEIAATIHRVMAVAS
;
A
#
# COMPACT_ATOMS: atom_id res chain seq x y z
N MET A 1 -3.21 6.66 -7.21
CA MET A 1 -2.57 5.98 -6.06
C MET A 1 -3.48 6.00 -4.86
N LEU A 2 -3.57 4.89 -4.17
CA LEU A 2 -4.24 4.83 -2.89
C LEU A 2 -3.21 4.59 -1.78
N LEU A 3 -3.24 5.42 -0.75
CA LEU A 3 -2.42 5.26 0.46
C LEU A 3 -3.32 4.80 1.59
N VAL A 4 -2.97 3.68 2.21
CA VAL A 4 -3.73 3.11 3.32
C VAL A 4 -2.84 3.10 4.55
N GLU A 5 -3.04 4.09 5.43
CA GLU A 5 -2.18 4.35 6.56
C GLU A 5 -2.97 5.09 7.65
N ASP A 6 -2.87 4.65 8.89
CA ASP A 6 -3.61 5.29 9.99
C ASP A 6 -2.80 6.35 10.74
N GLU A 7 -1.50 6.41 10.54
CA GLU A 7 -0.65 7.41 11.19
C GLU A 7 -0.73 8.75 10.45
N PRO A 8 -1.33 9.80 11.04
CA PRO A 8 -1.62 11.04 10.31
C PRO A 8 -0.39 11.76 9.75
N VAL A 9 0.71 11.76 10.50
CA VAL A 9 1.94 12.46 10.09
C VAL A 9 2.54 11.79 8.87
N LEU A 10 2.65 10.47 8.89
CA LEU A 10 3.19 9.71 7.77
C LEU A 10 2.27 9.80 6.54
N LEU A 11 0.97 9.65 6.74
CA LEU A 11 -0.01 9.76 5.66
C LEU A 11 0.07 11.12 4.96
N SER A 12 0.16 12.20 5.74
CA SER A 12 0.30 13.55 5.20
C SER A 12 1.60 13.72 4.40
N ALA A 13 2.70 13.20 4.93
CA ALA A 13 3.99 13.29 4.25
C ALA A 13 3.99 12.52 2.93
N LEU A 14 3.45 11.33 2.92
CA LEU A 14 3.34 10.51 1.70
C LEU A 14 2.44 11.18 0.66
N LYS A 15 1.30 11.70 1.10
CA LYS A 15 0.37 12.38 0.20
C LYS A 15 1.02 13.58 -0.47
N LYS A 16 1.69 14.42 0.30
CA LYS A 16 2.39 15.61 -0.24
C LYS A 16 3.46 15.21 -1.23
N PHE A 17 4.28 14.24 -0.86
CA PHE A 17 5.38 13.79 -1.71
C PHE A 17 4.86 13.26 -3.05
N PHE A 18 3.92 12.33 -3.02
CA PHE A 18 3.46 11.70 -4.26
C PHE A 18 2.57 12.61 -5.10
N THR A 19 1.86 13.54 -4.49
CA THR A 19 1.14 14.56 -5.25
C THR A 19 2.14 15.43 -6.04
N ARG A 20 3.27 15.77 -5.45
CA ARG A 20 4.33 16.52 -6.16
C ARG A 20 4.98 15.68 -7.25
N GLU A 21 5.01 14.38 -7.10
CA GLU A 21 5.54 13.46 -8.12
C GLU A 21 4.56 13.25 -9.28
N GLY A 22 3.38 13.83 -9.21
CA GLY A 22 2.41 13.78 -10.30
C GLY A 22 1.31 12.74 -10.14
N PHE A 23 1.22 12.07 -8.98
CA PHE A 23 0.15 11.12 -8.73
C PHE A 23 -1.11 11.81 -8.23
N ASP A 24 -2.27 11.29 -8.66
CA ASP A 24 -3.54 11.58 -8.01
C ASP A 24 -3.63 10.66 -6.81
N VAL A 25 -3.64 11.24 -5.61
CA VAL A 25 -3.53 10.48 -4.37
C VAL A 25 -4.83 10.52 -3.59
N ASP A 26 -5.39 9.33 -3.33
CA ASP A 26 -6.46 9.14 -2.36
C ASP A 26 -5.89 8.49 -1.11
N CYS A 27 -6.52 8.74 0.02
CA CYS A 27 -6.07 8.24 1.31
C CYS A 27 -7.19 7.50 2.03
N ALA A 28 -6.82 6.41 2.70
CA ALA A 28 -7.69 5.69 3.60
C ALA A 28 -6.94 5.42 4.90
N ARG A 29 -7.63 5.55 6.01
CA ARG A 29 -7.03 5.35 7.34
C ARG A 29 -7.42 4.04 7.98
N GLU A 30 -8.37 3.33 7.38
CA GLU A 30 -8.87 2.07 7.91
C GLU A 30 -9.27 1.14 6.76
N LEU A 31 -9.45 -0.13 7.10
CA LEU A 31 -9.73 -1.18 6.12
C LEU A 31 -11.02 -0.92 5.33
N GLU A 32 -12.11 -0.60 5.99
CA GLU A 32 -13.41 -0.39 5.34
C GLU A 32 -13.36 0.74 4.32
N GLU A 33 -12.69 1.83 4.68
CA GLU A 33 -12.53 2.97 3.78
C GLU A 33 -11.70 2.59 2.55
N ALA A 34 -10.63 1.85 2.77
CA ALA A 34 -9.77 1.35 1.68
C ALA A 34 -10.56 0.43 0.74
N GLU A 35 -11.32 -0.50 1.28
CA GLU A 35 -12.12 -1.43 0.50
C GLU A 35 -13.17 -0.70 -0.35
N ALA A 36 -13.83 0.30 0.23
CA ALA A 36 -14.82 1.10 -0.50
C ALA A 36 -14.19 1.83 -1.70
N LEU A 37 -12.99 2.40 -1.50
CA LEU A 37 -12.27 3.09 -2.57
C LEU A 37 -11.81 2.12 -3.67
N ILE A 38 -11.26 0.97 -3.29
CA ILE A 38 -10.81 -0.04 -4.26
C ILE A 38 -11.98 -0.57 -5.09
N ALA A 39 -13.14 -0.74 -4.48
CA ALA A 39 -14.32 -1.25 -5.17
C ALA A 39 -14.87 -0.27 -6.20
N THR A 40 -14.64 1.03 -6.03
CA THR A 40 -15.26 2.08 -6.86
C THR A 40 -14.29 2.86 -7.73
N THR A 41 -12.98 2.72 -7.53
CA THR A 41 -11.97 3.49 -8.22
C THR A 41 -10.83 2.58 -8.68
N CYS A 42 -10.38 2.75 -9.92
CA CYS A 42 -9.21 2.04 -10.43
C CYS A 42 -7.94 2.76 -10.02
N TYR A 43 -7.08 2.08 -9.28
CA TYR A 43 -5.77 2.61 -8.91
C TYR A 43 -4.66 1.88 -9.65
N ALA A 44 -3.63 2.60 -10.06
CA ALA A 44 -2.43 2.00 -10.61
C ALA A 44 -1.64 1.29 -9.50
N VAL A 45 -1.58 1.91 -8.32
CA VAL A 45 -0.81 1.39 -7.19
C VAL A 45 -1.51 1.69 -5.86
N VAL A 46 -1.41 0.72 -4.95
CA VAL A 46 -1.85 0.84 -3.56
C VAL A 46 -0.63 0.64 -2.67
N ILE A 47 -0.41 1.56 -1.73
CA ILE A 47 0.58 1.40 -0.67
C ILE A 47 -0.19 1.25 0.63
N ALA A 48 0.02 0.15 1.34
CA ALA A 48 -0.73 -0.16 2.55
C ALA A 48 0.17 -0.62 3.68
N ASP A 49 -0.19 -0.22 4.91
CA ASP A 49 0.38 -0.79 6.12
C ASP A 49 -0.36 -2.09 6.46
N LEU A 50 0.33 -3.04 7.06
CA LEU A 50 -0.28 -4.28 7.54
C LEU A 50 -1.14 -4.05 8.77
N ARG A 51 -0.80 -3.08 9.60
CA ARG A 51 -1.49 -2.82 10.87
C ARG A 51 -2.13 -1.45 10.82
N LEU A 52 -3.44 -1.39 10.61
CA LEU A 52 -4.17 -0.13 10.49
C LEU A 52 -4.81 0.34 11.79
N SER A 53 -5.26 -0.58 12.63
CA SER A 53 -5.89 -0.21 13.90
C SER A 53 -4.95 -0.33 15.10
N GLY A 54 -3.67 -0.63 14.86
CA GLY A 54 -2.68 -0.79 15.91
C GLY A 54 -2.76 -2.10 16.67
N THR A 55 -3.71 -2.97 16.36
CA THR A 55 -3.98 -4.16 17.14
C THR A 55 -3.46 -5.44 16.49
N TYR A 56 -3.70 -5.65 15.20
CA TYR A 56 -3.33 -6.88 14.49
C TYR A 56 -2.77 -6.61 13.11
N ALA A 57 -1.80 -7.41 12.69
CA ALA A 57 -1.12 -7.27 11.41
C ALA A 57 -1.88 -7.91 10.24
N VAL A 58 -3.18 -8.16 10.38
CA VAL A 58 -3.96 -8.89 9.36
C VAL A 58 -4.76 -8.01 8.42
N GLU A 59 -4.95 -6.74 8.76
CA GLU A 59 -5.79 -5.85 7.97
C GLU A 59 -5.18 -5.53 6.61
N GLY A 60 -3.86 -5.32 6.56
CA GLY A 60 -3.16 -5.11 5.29
C GLY A 60 -3.20 -6.34 4.40
N LEU A 61 -3.18 -7.54 4.98
CA LEU A 61 -3.36 -8.77 4.21
C LEU A 61 -4.75 -8.85 3.60
N ALA A 62 -5.77 -8.39 4.33
CA ALA A 62 -7.13 -8.30 3.81
C ALA A 62 -7.22 -7.34 2.63
N ILE A 63 -6.51 -6.22 2.68
CA ILE A 63 -6.44 -5.28 1.55
C ILE A 63 -5.84 -5.95 0.32
N LEU A 64 -4.77 -6.72 0.49
CA LEU A 64 -4.16 -7.45 -0.63
C LEU A 64 -5.14 -8.43 -1.28
N ARG A 65 -5.90 -9.16 -0.47
CA ARG A 65 -6.94 -10.06 -0.97
C ARG A 65 -8.01 -9.30 -1.75
N PHE A 66 -8.41 -8.17 -1.22
CA PHE A 66 -9.45 -7.34 -1.81
C PHE A 66 -9.01 -6.78 -3.17
N VAL A 67 -7.79 -6.25 -3.26
CA VAL A 67 -7.20 -5.77 -4.51
C VAL A 67 -7.16 -6.90 -5.54
N ARG A 68 -6.72 -8.08 -5.12
CA ARG A 68 -6.61 -9.24 -6.00
C ARG A 68 -7.96 -9.64 -6.59
N SER A 69 -9.03 -9.52 -5.81
CA SER A 69 -10.38 -9.87 -6.24
C SER A 69 -11.02 -8.79 -7.12
N TYR A 70 -10.88 -7.53 -6.74
CA TYR A 70 -11.59 -6.42 -7.39
C TYR A 70 -10.79 -5.69 -8.44
N SER A 71 -9.48 -5.66 -8.32
CA SER A 71 -8.62 -4.88 -9.21
C SER A 71 -7.25 -5.55 -9.36
N PRO A 72 -7.19 -6.73 -10.01
CA PRO A 72 -5.95 -7.50 -10.09
C PRO A 72 -4.83 -6.80 -10.86
N ALA A 73 -5.15 -5.79 -11.67
CA ALA A 73 -4.13 -5.00 -12.36
C ALA A 73 -3.47 -3.94 -11.47
N THR A 74 -4.05 -3.64 -10.31
CA THR A 74 -3.47 -2.69 -9.36
C THR A 74 -2.24 -3.30 -8.71
N ARG A 75 -1.13 -2.56 -8.70
CA ARG A 75 0.10 -2.96 -8.03
C ARG A 75 -0.03 -2.70 -6.54
N SER A 76 0.39 -3.64 -5.72
CA SER A 76 0.30 -3.52 -4.26
C SER A 76 1.68 -3.50 -3.63
N ILE A 77 1.92 -2.52 -2.75
CA ILE A 77 3.16 -2.37 -2.02
C ILE A 77 2.80 -2.29 -0.53
N ILE A 78 3.51 -3.05 0.29
CA ILE A 78 3.37 -3.00 1.73
C ILE A 78 4.49 -2.13 2.32
N LEU A 79 4.11 -1.20 3.19
CA LEU A 79 5.03 -0.37 3.95
C LEU A 79 4.68 -0.50 5.42
N THR A 80 5.50 -1.20 6.20
CA THR A 80 5.13 -1.58 7.56
C THR A 80 6.32 -1.71 8.50
N ALA A 81 6.06 -1.52 9.79
CA ALA A 81 7.02 -1.85 10.84
C ALA A 81 7.05 -3.35 11.15
N HIS A 82 6.10 -4.11 10.65
CA HIS A 82 6.00 -5.56 10.87
C HIS A 82 6.70 -6.31 9.75
N THR A 83 7.96 -6.70 10.00
CA THR A 83 8.84 -7.28 8.99
C THR A 83 9.18 -8.74 9.22
N ALA A 84 8.43 -9.43 10.06
CA ALA A 84 8.66 -10.85 10.31
C ALA A 84 8.62 -11.67 9.00
N PRO A 85 9.56 -12.62 8.79
CA PRO A 85 9.63 -13.35 7.52
C PRO A 85 8.35 -14.07 7.12
N GLY A 86 7.62 -14.61 8.09
CA GLY A 86 6.35 -15.27 7.81
C GLY A 86 5.29 -14.31 7.26
N ILE A 87 5.25 -13.09 7.78
CA ILE A 87 4.33 -12.05 7.33
C ILE A 87 4.72 -11.59 5.91
N GLN A 88 6.01 -11.43 5.65
CA GLN A 88 6.48 -11.07 4.31
C GLN A 88 6.07 -12.13 3.28
N ARG A 89 6.27 -13.41 3.60
CA ARG A 89 5.87 -14.50 2.71
C ARG A 89 4.36 -14.47 2.42
N SER A 90 3.55 -14.26 3.47
CA SER A 90 2.10 -14.18 3.33
C SER A 90 1.69 -13.01 2.44
N ALA A 91 2.31 -11.84 2.63
CA ALA A 91 2.01 -10.66 1.82
C ALA A 91 2.37 -10.91 0.34
N ARG A 92 3.55 -11.48 0.08
CA ARG A 92 3.98 -11.77 -1.29
C ARG A 92 3.08 -12.83 -1.96
N ALA A 93 2.68 -13.85 -1.21
CA ALA A 93 1.76 -14.88 -1.71
C ALA A 93 0.40 -14.28 -2.09
N LEU A 94 -0.02 -13.19 -1.44
CA LEU A 94 -1.26 -12.49 -1.73
C LEU A 94 -1.11 -11.40 -2.79
N GLY A 95 0.07 -11.26 -3.38
CA GLY A 95 0.28 -10.37 -4.51
C GLY A 95 1.02 -9.07 -4.22
N ALA A 96 1.56 -8.89 -3.01
CA ALA A 96 2.42 -7.74 -2.73
C ALA A 96 3.66 -7.81 -3.62
N GLU A 97 3.88 -6.79 -4.42
CA GLU A 97 5.02 -6.75 -5.34
C GLU A 97 6.28 -6.19 -4.70
N ALA A 98 6.11 -5.47 -3.58
CA ALA A 98 7.22 -5.02 -2.76
C ALA A 98 6.79 -4.99 -1.30
N PHE A 99 7.76 -5.17 -0.42
CA PHE A 99 7.55 -5.17 1.01
C PHE A 99 8.65 -4.29 1.63
N LEU A 100 8.27 -3.11 2.11
CA LEU A 100 9.20 -2.11 2.61
C LEU A 100 9.05 -1.93 4.12
N PRO A 101 10.16 -1.86 4.86
CA PRO A 101 10.11 -1.59 6.30
C PRO A 101 9.83 -0.12 6.59
N LYS A 102 9.29 0.18 7.75
CA LYS A 102 9.26 1.52 8.30
C LYS A 102 10.46 1.70 9.25
N PRO A 103 11.21 2.79 9.16
CA PRO A 103 11.08 3.84 8.14
C PRO A 103 11.79 3.47 6.84
N THR A 104 11.27 3.94 5.72
CA THR A 104 11.94 3.91 4.43
C THR A 104 11.90 5.34 3.87
N PRO A 105 13.00 5.88 3.38
CA PRO A 105 13.01 7.22 2.81
C PRO A 105 12.02 7.36 1.66
N LEU A 106 11.39 8.52 1.55
CA LEU A 106 10.39 8.77 0.51
C LEU A 106 10.94 8.54 -0.90
N SER A 107 12.20 8.91 -1.13
CA SER A 107 12.86 8.68 -2.42
C SER A 107 12.99 7.19 -2.76
N GLU A 108 13.20 6.34 -1.77
CA GLU A 108 13.28 4.90 -1.98
C GLU A 108 11.91 4.28 -2.22
N ILE A 109 10.89 4.80 -1.55
CA ILE A 109 9.50 4.38 -1.82
C ILE A 109 9.15 4.73 -3.26
N ALA A 110 9.48 5.95 -3.70
CA ALA A 110 9.24 6.39 -5.07
C ALA A 110 9.98 5.50 -6.09
N ALA A 111 11.24 5.19 -5.83
CA ALA A 111 12.03 4.33 -6.70
C ALA A 111 11.40 2.92 -6.80
N THR A 112 10.91 2.40 -5.69
CA THR A 112 10.22 1.11 -5.67
C THR A 112 8.95 1.14 -6.51
N ILE A 113 8.16 2.21 -6.39
CA ILE A 113 6.94 2.37 -7.19
C ILE A 113 7.27 2.41 -8.67
N HIS A 114 8.27 3.20 -9.07
CA HIS A 114 8.66 3.28 -10.47
C HIS A 114 9.12 1.94 -11.01
N ARG A 115 9.90 1.19 -10.23
CA ARG A 115 10.36 -0.14 -10.61
C ARG A 115 9.19 -1.11 -10.77
N VAL A 116 8.27 -1.12 -9.82
CA VAL A 116 7.12 -2.02 -9.82
C VAL A 116 6.20 -1.69 -11.01
N MET A 117 5.96 -0.42 -11.28
CA MET A 117 5.09 0.00 -12.37
C MET A 117 5.74 -0.15 -13.75
N ALA A 118 7.06 -0.20 -13.83
CA ALA A 118 7.79 -0.39 -15.08
C ALA A 118 7.81 -1.85 -15.54
N VAL A 119 7.50 -2.80 -14.64
CA VAL A 119 7.42 -4.21 -15.02
C VAL A 119 6.23 -4.39 -15.94
N ALA A 120 6.49 -4.86 -17.17
CA ALA A 120 5.46 -5.09 -18.15
C ALA A 120 4.47 -6.13 -17.64
N SER A 121 3.21 -5.78 -17.68
CA SER A 121 2.15 -6.71 -17.33
C SER A 121 1.78 -7.55 -18.53
#